data_4126cc53a21d092589ab7c75c68ef362
#
_entry.id   4126cc53a21d092589ab7c75c68ef362
#
_cell.length_a   1.000
_cell.length_b   1.000
_cell.length_c   1.000
_cell.angle_alpha   90.00
_cell.angle_beta   90.00
_cell.angle_gamma   90.00
#
_symmetry.space_group_name_H-M   'P 1'
#
loop_
_entity.id
_entity.type
_entity.pdbx_description
1 polymer ?
#
loop_
_entity_poly.entity_id
_entity_poly.type
_entity_poly.pdbx_seq_one_letter_code
_entity_poly.pdbx_strand_id
1 'polypeptide(L)'
;ELDTTIGGPSFPSEHGMHVKRRSMYFHQSPEEQMDFLKVFDGVDPAECYRRHTSVVPHQSLALFNSELVIVQSRILAHQLNTEFSADDDFIIALFQHMLSRPPTKQEHRVCKDFLIERTTDYQQNLNPNEDTDPNSTVSADSPADESYESPSQQPSLRARENLTKSLFNHHEFVTIP
;
A
#
# COMPACT_ATOMS: atom_id res chain seq x y z
N GLU A 1 1.40 -3.56 12.76
CA GLU A 1 0.44 -2.91 13.68
C GLU A 1 0.92 -1.49 14.00
N LEU A 2 0.01 -0.50 14.04
CA LEU A 2 0.37 0.89 14.30
C LEU A 2 0.79 1.06 15.77
N ASP A 3 1.92 1.74 16.03
CA ASP A 3 2.34 2.12 17.37
C ASP A 3 1.40 3.22 17.91
N THR A 4 0.66 2.90 18.95
CA THR A 4 -0.32 3.76 19.60
C THR A 4 0.26 4.56 20.78
N THR A 5 1.57 4.45 21.05
CA THR A 5 2.23 5.17 22.14
C THR A 5 2.05 6.69 21.98
N ILE A 6 1.64 7.35 23.04
CA ILE A 6 1.43 8.81 23.04
C ILE A 6 2.68 9.50 23.59
N GLY A 7 3.15 10.56 22.92
CA GLY A 7 4.33 11.33 23.32
C GLY A 7 5.64 10.70 22.86
N GLY A 8 6.74 11.24 23.34
CA GLY A 8 8.10 10.84 22.97
C GLY A 8 8.80 11.83 22.06
N PRO A 9 10.09 11.62 21.73
CA PRO A 9 10.84 12.48 20.82
C PRO A 9 10.31 12.38 19.39
N SER A 10 10.58 13.41 18.60
CA SER A 10 10.31 13.38 17.16
C SER A 10 11.27 12.43 16.45
N PHE A 11 10.79 11.81 15.38
CA PHE A 11 11.58 10.94 14.52
C PHE A 11 12.09 11.71 13.32
N PRO A 12 13.34 11.45 12.84
CA PRO A 12 13.83 11.99 11.58
C PRO A 12 12.92 11.61 10.42
N SER A 13 12.74 12.50 9.45
CA SER A 13 11.88 12.31 8.28
C SER A 13 12.32 11.11 7.43
N GLU A 14 13.61 10.78 7.43
CA GLU A 14 14.20 9.65 6.70
C GLU A 14 13.63 8.30 7.13
N HIS A 15 13.26 8.15 8.41
CA HIS A 15 12.70 6.91 8.95
C HIS A 15 11.18 6.80 8.79
N GLY A 16 10.54 7.79 8.15
CA GLY A 16 9.08 7.91 8.09
C GLY A 16 8.35 6.73 7.45
N MET A 17 8.99 6.02 6.51
CA MET A 17 8.39 4.87 5.83
C MET A 17 8.47 3.57 6.66
N HIS A 18 9.42 3.49 7.59
CA HIS A 18 9.68 2.28 8.38
C HIS A 18 9.09 2.34 9.79
N VAL A 19 8.95 3.55 10.36
CA VAL A 19 8.40 3.73 11.69
C VAL A 19 6.87 3.72 11.65
N LYS A 20 6.25 2.72 12.29
CA LYS A 20 4.78 2.53 12.33
C LYS A 20 4.10 3.50 13.30
N ARG A 21 4.43 4.80 13.25
CA ARG A 21 3.81 5.87 14.04
C ARG A 21 3.06 6.87 13.16
N ARG A 22 2.15 7.61 13.78
CA ARG A 22 1.42 8.68 13.07
C ARG A 22 2.40 9.76 12.60
N SER A 23 2.16 10.32 11.42
CA SER A 23 3.00 11.35 10.79
C SER A 23 3.25 12.60 11.65
N MET A 24 2.38 12.89 12.62
CA MET A 24 2.55 13.99 13.56
C MET A 24 3.78 13.89 14.48
N TYR A 25 4.39 12.69 14.56
CA TYR A 25 5.61 12.46 15.35
C TYR A 25 6.89 12.57 14.53
N PHE A 26 6.79 12.76 13.21
CA PHE A 26 7.95 12.99 12.39
C PHE A 26 8.39 14.44 12.45
N HIS A 27 9.72 14.64 12.44
CA HIS A 27 10.28 15.98 12.39
C HIS A 27 9.87 16.67 11.10
N GLN A 28 9.35 17.90 11.21
CA GLN A 28 9.00 18.73 10.06
C GLN A 28 9.62 20.10 10.25
N SER A 29 10.55 20.44 9.37
CA SER A 29 11.12 21.77 9.26
C SER A 29 11.04 22.23 7.80
N PRO A 30 11.21 23.54 7.49
CA PRO A 30 11.26 24.02 6.12
C PRO A 30 12.35 23.33 5.27
N GLU A 31 13.42 22.89 5.93
CA GLU A 31 14.60 22.29 5.29
C GLU A 31 14.47 20.77 5.21
N GLU A 32 13.73 20.14 6.13
CA GLU A 32 13.59 18.70 6.25
C GLU A 32 12.13 18.30 6.34
N GLN A 33 11.58 17.85 5.22
CA GLN A 33 10.22 17.35 5.11
C GLN A 33 10.22 15.99 4.42
N MET A 34 9.37 15.09 4.88
CA MET A 34 9.16 13.80 4.23
C MET A 34 8.48 14.00 2.87
N ASP A 35 9.14 13.61 1.78
CA ASP A 35 8.64 13.81 0.41
C ASP A 35 7.28 13.15 0.16
N PHE A 36 7.04 11.98 0.79
CA PHE A 36 5.74 11.33 0.71
C PHE A 36 4.62 12.22 1.27
N LEU A 37 4.83 12.87 2.41
CA LEU A 37 3.82 13.76 3.02
C LEU A 37 3.60 15.04 2.20
N LYS A 38 4.62 15.54 1.49
CA LYS A 38 4.47 16.70 0.58
C LYS A 38 3.49 16.39 -0.56
N VAL A 39 3.53 15.17 -1.11
CA VAL A 39 2.62 14.75 -2.18
C VAL A 39 1.16 14.70 -1.70
N PHE A 40 0.94 14.42 -0.40
CA PHE A 40 -0.39 14.35 0.23
C PHE A 40 -0.79 15.63 0.99
N ASP A 41 -0.38 16.79 0.50
CA ASP A 41 -0.69 18.09 1.09
C ASP A 41 -0.25 18.22 2.55
N GLY A 42 0.90 17.67 2.87
CA GLY A 42 1.57 17.91 4.15
C GLY A 42 1.62 19.41 4.42
N VAL A 43 1.32 19.80 5.64
CA VAL A 43 1.31 21.23 6.03
C VAL A 43 2.71 21.79 5.83
N ASP A 44 2.83 22.88 5.07
CA ASP A 44 4.06 23.66 5.01
C ASP A 44 4.31 24.29 6.42
N PRO A 45 5.44 24.00 7.07
CA PRO A 45 5.76 24.55 8.38
C PRO A 45 5.79 26.09 8.41
N ALA A 46 6.05 26.76 7.27
CA ALA A 46 6.07 28.21 7.14
C ALA A 46 4.68 28.80 6.85
N GLU A 47 3.78 28.03 6.19
CA GLU A 47 2.45 28.47 5.78
C GLU A 47 1.35 27.53 6.31
N CYS A 48 1.36 27.23 7.60
CA CYS A 48 0.45 26.24 8.21
C CYS A 48 -1.05 26.57 8.11
N TYR A 49 -1.42 27.79 7.75
CA TYR A 49 -2.81 28.25 7.57
C TYR A 49 -3.34 28.03 6.15
N ARG A 50 -2.48 27.72 5.18
CA ARG A 50 -2.86 27.56 3.78
C ARG A 50 -2.57 26.16 3.30
N ARG A 51 -3.60 25.47 2.82
CA ARG A 51 -3.44 24.19 2.14
C ARG A 51 -3.48 24.40 0.64
N HIS A 52 -2.57 23.76 -0.07
CA HIS A 52 -2.59 23.70 -1.51
C HIS A 52 -3.43 22.47 -1.95
N THR A 53 -4.16 22.62 -3.05
CA THR A 53 -4.86 21.49 -3.65
C THR A 53 -3.85 20.67 -4.43
N SER A 54 -3.65 19.41 -4.06
CA SER A 54 -2.71 18.52 -4.70
C SER A 54 -3.22 17.98 -6.03
N VAL A 55 -2.28 17.48 -6.84
CA VAL A 55 -2.58 16.84 -8.13
C VAL A 55 -2.79 15.35 -7.91
N VAL A 56 -4.02 14.90 -7.96
CA VAL A 56 -4.44 13.50 -7.74
C VAL A 56 -3.56 12.44 -8.46
N PRO A 57 -3.14 12.63 -9.73
CA PRO A 57 -2.26 11.68 -10.42
C PRO A 57 -0.91 11.44 -9.71
N HIS A 58 -0.32 12.46 -9.12
CA HIS A 58 0.94 12.32 -8.38
C HIS A 58 0.75 11.53 -7.09
N GLN A 59 -0.36 11.70 -6.42
CA GLN A 59 -0.71 10.93 -5.22
C GLN A 59 -0.91 9.45 -5.53
N SER A 60 -1.66 9.13 -6.58
CA SER A 60 -1.85 7.76 -7.04
C SER A 60 -0.52 7.09 -7.43
N LEU A 61 0.35 7.82 -8.11
CA LEU A 61 1.68 7.31 -8.49
C LEU A 61 2.57 7.07 -7.27
N ALA A 62 2.57 8.00 -6.31
CA ALA A 62 3.32 7.88 -5.07
C ALA A 62 2.84 6.68 -4.23
N LEU A 63 1.52 6.48 -4.12
CA LEU A 63 0.96 5.29 -3.46
C LEU A 63 1.37 4.01 -4.17
N PHE A 64 1.23 3.95 -5.49
CA PHE A 64 1.52 2.75 -6.27
C PHE A 64 2.98 2.30 -6.14
N ASN A 65 3.91 3.26 -6.05
CA ASN A 65 5.35 3.01 -5.93
C ASN A 65 5.85 3.02 -4.48
N SER A 66 4.97 3.28 -3.52
CA SER A 66 5.36 3.31 -2.11
C SER A 66 5.68 1.91 -1.59
N GLU A 67 6.88 1.74 -1.01
CA GLU A 67 7.28 0.52 -0.31
C GLU A 67 6.28 0.15 0.78
N LEU A 68 5.79 1.14 1.53
CA LEU A 68 4.76 0.95 2.54
C LEU A 68 3.52 0.26 1.97
N VAL A 69 3.01 0.74 0.83
CA VAL A 69 1.82 0.17 0.18
C VAL A 69 2.11 -1.24 -0.34
N ILE A 70 3.29 -1.46 -0.92
CA ILE A 70 3.71 -2.78 -1.41
C ILE A 70 3.72 -3.80 -0.26
N VAL A 71 4.39 -3.49 0.85
CA VAL A 71 4.47 -4.37 2.01
C VAL A 71 3.10 -4.58 2.65
N GLN A 72 2.32 -3.51 2.87
CA GLN A 72 0.99 -3.62 3.47
C GLN A 72 0.01 -4.40 2.60
N SER A 73 0.08 -4.27 1.28
CA SER A 73 -0.76 -5.05 0.37
C SER A 73 -0.47 -6.55 0.45
N ARG A 74 0.79 -6.93 0.59
CA ARG A 74 1.21 -8.33 0.76
C ARG A 74 0.73 -8.87 2.10
N ILE A 75 0.97 -8.15 3.19
CA ILE A 75 0.52 -8.54 4.54
C ILE A 75 -0.99 -8.76 4.55
N LEU A 76 -1.77 -7.81 4.04
CA LEU A 76 -3.23 -7.92 4.01
C LEU A 76 -3.70 -9.09 3.14
N ALA A 77 -3.10 -9.26 1.95
CA ALA A 77 -3.43 -10.37 1.07
C ALA A 77 -3.15 -11.73 1.74
N HIS A 78 -2.03 -11.88 2.45
CA HIS A 78 -1.70 -13.08 3.22
C HIS A 78 -2.71 -13.34 4.34
N GLN A 79 -3.04 -12.33 5.13
CA GLN A 79 -4.02 -12.46 6.21
C GLN A 79 -5.38 -12.92 5.69
N LEU A 80 -5.90 -12.25 4.66
CA LEU A 80 -7.18 -12.61 4.06
C LEU A 80 -7.13 -13.97 3.34
N ASN A 81 -5.99 -14.35 2.77
CA ASN A 81 -5.83 -15.66 2.13
C ASN A 81 -5.88 -16.83 3.12
N THR A 82 -5.46 -16.62 4.38
CA THR A 82 -5.56 -17.64 5.43
C THR A 82 -7.01 -17.84 5.90
N GLU A 83 -7.83 -16.79 5.86
CA GLU A 83 -9.21 -16.82 6.31
C GLU A 83 -10.18 -17.22 5.18
N PHE A 84 -9.91 -16.76 3.95
CA PHE A 84 -10.79 -16.91 2.80
C PHE A 84 -10.10 -17.63 1.64
N SER A 85 -10.41 -18.91 1.47
CA SER A 85 -9.83 -19.72 0.39
C SER A 85 -10.44 -19.43 -0.98
N ALA A 86 -11.77 -19.11 -1.02
CA ALA A 86 -12.46 -18.81 -2.26
C ALA A 86 -12.22 -17.34 -2.69
N ASP A 87 -12.05 -17.13 -4.01
CA ASP A 87 -11.78 -15.79 -4.55
C ASP A 87 -12.97 -14.84 -4.35
N ASP A 88 -14.19 -15.36 -4.42
CA ASP A 88 -15.40 -14.55 -4.21
C ASP A 88 -15.47 -13.98 -2.77
N ASP A 89 -15.17 -14.81 -1.77
CA ASP A 89 -15.13 -14.38 -0.36
C ASP A 89 -13.96 -13.46 -0.08
N PHE A 90 -12.79 -13.75 -0.67
CA PHE A 90 -11.61 -12.89 -0.59
C PHE A 90 -11.89 -11.48 -1.12
N ILE A 91 -12.53 -11.35 -2.29
CA ILE A 91 -12.87 -10.05 -2.89
C ILE A 91 -13.81 -9.26 -1.96
N ILE A 92 -14.84 -9.93 -1.41
CA ILE A 92 -15.80 -9.28 -0.50
C ILE A 92 -15.07 -8.78 0.76
N ALA A 93 -14.27 -9.64 1.39
CA ALA A 93 -13.52 -9.30 2.59
C ALA A 93 -12.53 -8.14 2.32
N LEU A 94 -11.82 -8.18 1.19
CA LEU A 94 -10.88 -7.14 0.80
C LEU A 94 -11.55 -5.77 0.66
N PHE A 95 -12.72 -5.69 -0.01
CA PHE A 95 -13.48 -4.44 -0.12
C PHE A 95 -13.98 -3.95 1.23
N GLN A 96 -14.45 -4.84 2.10
CA GLN A 96 -14.89 -4.48 3.45
C GLN A 96 -13.75 -3.92 4.30
N HIS A 97 -12.54 -4.53 4.22
CA HIS A 97 -11.38 -4.05 4.96
C HIS A 97 -10.85 -2.72 4.45
N MET A 98 -10.81 -2.51 3.13
CA MET A 98 -10.20 -1.33 2.55
C MET A 98 -11.17 -0.15 2.37
N LEU A 99 -12.38 -0.43 1.91
CA LEU A 99 -13.38 0.58 1.53
C LEU A 99 -14.59 0.62 2.48
N SER A 100 -14.62 -0.26 3.50
CA SER A 100 -15.71 -0.36 4.49
C SER A 100 -17.11 -0.61 3.86
N ARG A 101 -17.14 -1.15 2.64
CA ARG A 101 -18.36 -1.52 1.90
C ARG A 101 -18.15 -2.82 1.10
N PRO A 102 -19.21 -3.54 0.77
CA PRO A 102 -19.11 -4.65 -0.18
C PRO A 102 -18.87 -4.12 -1.61
N PRO A 103 -18.24 -4.93 -2.49
CA PRO A 103 -18.10 -4.60 -3.91
C PRO A 103 -19.47 -4.57 -4.61
N THR A 104 -19.62 -3.70 -5.60
CA THR A 104 -20.75 -3.76 -6.54
C THR A 104 -20.62 -5.01 -7.43
N LYS A 105 -21.70 -5.42 -8.08
CA LYS A 105 -21.69 -6.57 -9.00
C LYS A 105 -20.66 -6.41 -10.14
N GLN A 106 -20.43 -5.18 -10.59
CA GLN A 106 -19.48 -4.88 -11.65
C GLN A 106 -18.05 -4.96 -11.13
N GLU A 107 -17.75 -4.34 -9.98
CA GLU A 107 -16.42 -4.41 -9.33
C GLU A 107 -16.04 -5.85 -9.01
N HIS A 108 -16.96 -6.61 -8.42
CA HIS A 108 -16.74 -8.02 -8.11
C HIS A 108 -16.35 -8.84 -9.34
N ARG A 109 -17.08 -8.64 -10.46
CA ARG A 109 -16.80 -9.33 -11.72
C ARG A 109 -15.41 -8.95 -12.26
N VAL A 110 -15.09 -7.64 -12.30
CA VAL A 110 -13.78 -7.17 -12.78
C VAL A 110 -12.65 -7.72 -11.93
N CYS A 111 -12.78 -7.73 -10.60
CA CYS A 111 -11.79 -8.29 -9.71
C CYS A 111 -11.60 -9.79 -9.91
N LYS A 112 -12.69 -10.53 -10.12
CA LYS A 112 -12.64 -11.96 -10.40
C LYS A 112 -11.94 -12.28 -11.72
N ASP A 113 -12.30 -11.55 -12.78
CA ASP A 113 -11.66 -11.69 -14.10
C ASP A 113 -10.15 -11.37 -14.00
N PHE A 114 -9.79 -10.33 -13.27
CA PHE A 114 -8.39 -9.95 -12.98
C PHE A 114 -7.62 -11.08 -12.24
N LEU A 115 -8.21 -11.68 -11.20
CA LEU A 115 -7.55 -12.77 -10.47
C LEU A 115 -7.30 -13.99 -11.36
N ILE A 116 -8.28 -14.35 -12.21
CA ILE A 116 -8.15 -15.48 -13.16
C ILE A 116 -7.03 -15.20 -14.17
N GLU A 117 -7.06 -14.03 -14.80
CA GLU A 117 -6.05 -13.61 -15.79
C GLU A 117 -4.66 -13.62 -15.19
N ARG A 118 -4.44 -12.94 -14.06
CA ARG A 118 -3.14 -12.83 -13.40
C ARG A 118 -2.62 -14.16 -12.88
N THR A 119 -3.49 -15.01 -12.33
CA THR A 119 -3.08 -16.34 -11.89
C THR A 119 -2.61 -17.18 -13.07
N THR A 120 -3.29 -17.09 -14.21
CA THR A 120 -2.92 -17.80 -15.44
C THR A 120 -1.58 -17.29 -15.99
N ASP A 121 -1.39 -15.95 -16.03
CA ASP A 121 -0.14 -15.33 -16.45
C ASP A 121 1.04 -15.79 -15.60
N TYR A 122 0.89 -15.80 -14.28
CA TYR A 122 1.95 -16.26 -13.38
C TYR A 122 2.22 -17.76 -13.45
N GLN A 123 1.22 -18.58 -13.81
CA GLN A 123 1.41 -20.00 -14.05
C GLN A 123 2.18 -20.26 -15.34
N GLN A 124 1.94 -19.46 -16.38
CA GLN A 124 2.61 -19.59 -17.67
C GLN A 124 4.02 -19.00 -17.68
N ASN A 125 4.20 -17.88 -16.99
CA ASN A 125 5.47 -17.17 -16.87
C ASN A 125 6.17 -17.53 -15.55
N LEU A 126 6.45 -18.83 -15.36
CA LEU A 126 7.21 -19.35 -14.21
C LEU A 126 8.71 -18.93 -14.20
N ASN A 127 9.07 -17.86 -14.92
CA ASN A 127 10.37 -17.21 -14.76
C ASN A 127 10.30 -16.23 -13.58
N PRO A 128 10.86 -16.57 -12.41
CA PRO A 128 10.76 -15.72 -11.20
C PRO A 128 11.48 -14.38 -11.30
N ASN A 129 12.15 -14.09 -12.42
CA ASN A 129 13.06 -12.96 -12.56
C ASN A 129 12.54 -11.79 -13.44
N GLU A 130 11.37 -11.90 -14.10
CA GLU A 130 10.92 -10.82 -15.01
C GLU A 130 10.00 -9.77 -14.39
N ASP A 131 9.44 -10.01 -13.21
CA ASP A 131 8.65 -9.02 -12.46
C ASP A 131 9.42 -8.50 -11.23
N THR A 132 10.73 -8.40 -11.32
CA THR A 132 11.48 -7.53 -10.41
C THR A 132 11.08 -6.10 -10.75
N ASP A 133 10.16 -5.54 -9.98
CA ASP A 133 9.88 -4.11 -9.95
C ASP A 133 11.26 -3.41 -9.94
N PRO A 134 11.64 -2.66 -10.99
CA PRO A 134 13.00 -2.10 -11.08
C PRO A 134 13.35 -1.14 -9.94
N ASN A 135 12.41 -0.91 -9.04
CA ASN A 135 12.53 -0.06 -7.87
C ASN A 135 12.57 -0.81 -6.53
N SER A 136 12.69 -2.14 -6.54
CA SER A 136 12.85 -2.95 -5.32
C SER A 136 14.31 -2.95 -4.81
N THR A 137 14.97 -1.80 -4.79
CA THR A 137 16.17 -1.60 -3.96
C THR A 137 15.71 -1.32 -2.54
N VAL A 138 15.29 -2.36 -1.83
CA VAL A 138 15.05 -2.32 -0.40
C VAL A 138 16.39 -2.07 0.27
N SER A 139 16.50 -0.93 0.95
CA SER A 139 17.66 -0.60 1.77
C SER A 139 17.77 -1.64 2.90
N ALA A 140 18.90 -2.32 2.99
CA ALA A 140 19.18 -3.47 3.87
C ALA A 140 19.18 -3.14 5.39
N ASP A 141 18.54 -2.06 5.83
CA ASP A 141 18.70 -1.53 7.21
C ASP A 141 17.37 -1.50 7.99
N SER A 142 16.36 -2.28 7.60
CA SER A 142 15.08 -2.30 8.30
C SER A 142 14.86 -3.62 9.05
N PRO A 143 14.57 -3.61 10.36
CA PRO A 143 14.13 -4.79 11.10
C PRO A 143 12.64 -5.08 10.86
N ALA A 144 12.20 -5.03 9.60
CA ALA A 144 10.86 -5.43 9.21
C ALA A 144 10.87 -6.93 8.91
N ASP A 145 9.79 -7.57 9.23
CA ASP A 145 9.51 -8.99 9.01
C ASP A 145 9.86 -9.38 7.56
N GLU A 146 11.07 -9.87 7.33
CA GLU A 146 11.67 -10.17 6.00
C GLU A 146 10.77 -11.06 5.11
N SER A 147 9.75 -11.70 5.71
CA SER A 147 8.84 -12.61 5.02
C SER A 147 7.91 -11.95 3.99
N TYR A 148 7.68 -10.62 4.08
CA TYR A 148 6.77 -9.88 3.18
C TYR A 148 7.48 -8.95 2.20
N GLU A 149 8.80 -8.88 2.20
CA GLU A 149 9.58 -8.02 1.29
C GLU A 149 9.54 -8.54 -0.14
N SER A 150 9.49 -9.85 -0.34
CA SER A 150 9.42 -10.45 -1.67
C SER A 150 7.99 -10.91 -2.03
N PRO A 151 7.60 -10.83 -3.32
CA PRO A 151 6.29 -11.30 -3.75
C PRO A 151 6.15 -12.81 -3.58
N SER A 152 4.94 -13.28 -3.32
CA SER A 152 4.67 -14.71 -3.17
C SER A 152 5.04 -15.50 -4.42
N GLN A 153 5.64 -16.68 -4.21
CA GLN A 153 5.91 -17.65 -5.28
C GLN A 153 4.65 -18.39 -5.73
N GLN A 154 3.58 -18.36 -4.94
CA GLN A 154 2.32 -18.99 -5.29
C GLN A 154 1.51 -18.08 -6.22
N PRO A 155 1.20 -18.51 -7.47
CA PRO A 155 0.55 -17.68 -8.47
C PRO A 155 -0.77 -17.03 -8.01
N SER A 156 -1.64 -17.81 -7.35
CA SER A 156 -2.92 -17.30 -6.84
C SER A 156 -2.75 -16.22 -5.76
N LEU A 157 -1.83 -16.43 -4.83
CA LEU A 157 -1.55 -15.46 -3.78
C LEU A 157 -0.90 -14.19 -4.34
N ARG A 158 0.02 -14.33 -5.29
CA ARG A 158 0.63 -13.19 -5.99
C ARG A 158 -0.40 -12.37 -6.77
N ALA A 159 -1.39 -13.01 -7.40
CA ALA A 159 -2.51 -12.31 -8.02
C ALA A 159 -3.34 -11.53 -6.99
N ARG A 160 -3.60 -12.12 -5.81
CA ARG A 160 -4.30 -11.47 -4.68
C ARG A 160 -3.51 -10.29 -4.10
N GLU A 161 -2.17 -10.39 -3.97
CA GLU A 161 -1.30 -9.28 -3.58
C GLU A 161 -1.43 -8.09 -4.53
N ASN A 162 -1.42 -8.36 -5.86
CA ASN A 162 -1.55 -7.31 -6.87
C ASN A 162 -2.95 -6.70 -6.91
N LEU A 163 -4.00 -7.47 -6.69
CA LEU A 163 -5.36 -6.94 -6.56
C LEU A 163 -5.45 -6.00 -5.34
N THR A 164 -4.88 -6.42 -4.21
CA THR A 164 -4.84 -5.63 -2.98
C THR A 164 -4.08 -4.31 -3.21
N LYS A 165 -2.89 -4.37 -3.85
CA LYS A 165 -2.11 -3.17 -4.24
C LYS A 165 -2.92 -2.22 -5.14
N SER A 166 -3.68 -2.76 -6.09
CA SER A 166 -4.52 -1.95 -6.98
C SER A 166 -5.63 -1.21 -6.24
N LEU A 167 -6.22 -1.82 -5.20
CA LEU A 167 -7.27 -1.19 -4.40
C LEU A 167 -6.74 -0.04 -3.51
N PHE A 168 -5.47 -0.03 -3.13
CA PHE A 168 -4.86 1.15 -2.48
C PHE A 168 -4.91 2.39 -3.37
N ASN A 169 -4.99 2.23 -4.69
CA ASN A 169 -5.15 3.32 -5.65
C ASN A 169 -6.61 3.62 -6.03
N HIS A 170 -7.56 2.92 -5.41
CA HIS A 170 -8.97 3.20 -5.66
C HIS A 170 -9.31 4.60 -5.16
N HIS A 171 -10.09 5.37 -5.95
CA HIS A 171 -10.39 6.77 -5.63
C HIS A 171 -11.05 6.93 -4.25
N GLU A 172 -11.92 6.00 -3.84
CA GLU A 172 -12.55 6.03 -2.52
C GLU A 172 -11.57 5.79 -1.37
N PHE A 173 -10.43 5.14 -1.63
CA PHE A 173 -9.38 4.96 -0.63
C PHE A 173 -8.56 6.25 -0.45
N VAL A 174 -8.28 6.94 -1.56
CA VAL A 174 -7.43 8.15 -1.58
C VAL A 174 -8.22 9.40 -1.21
N THR A 175 -9.49 9.49 -1.59
CA THR A 175 -10.35 10.64 -1.32
C THR A 175 -11.32 10.33 -0.19
N ILE A 176 -11.18 11.05 0.91
CA ILE A 176 -12.20 11.06 1.98
C ILE A 176 -13.30 12.02 1.53
N PRO A 177 -14.57 11.57 1.40
CA PRO A 177 -15.67 12.43 1.02
C PRO A 177 -15.97 13.51 2.07
#